data_bd55284fc82a15ae1f37d1435810c504
#
_entry.id   bd55284fc82a15ae1f37d1435810c504
#
_cell.length_a   1.000
_cell.length_b   1.000
_cell.length_c   1.000
_cell.angle_alpha   90.00
_cell.angle_beta   90.00
_cell.angle_gamma   90.00
#
_symmetry.space_group_name_H-M   'P 1'
#
loop_
_entity.id
_entity.type
_entity.pdbx_description
1 polymer ?
#
loop_
_entity_poly.entity_id
_entity_poly.type
_entity_poly.pdbx_seq_one_letter_code
_entity_poly.pdbx_strand_id
1 'polypeptide(L)'
;MALQATLKQFDDPAVRQSPAMDALVREAVFGNEDAKTSARWLLWEIGQRAGVRAASIHDLYMARGRGEVPAFTTPAMNVRIMSYDTGRAIFRAAKRLDAGAIICEIARSEIAYTDQRPAEYVAVMTAAALREGFTGPLFIQGDHVQVNAKKYAADPEAELKALRTLIEEELHAGFYNIDIDTSTLVDLSKPNLN
;
A
#
# COMPACT_ATOMS: atom_id res chain seq x y z
N MET A 1 -4.19 3.06 28.61
CA MET A 1 -5.63 2.73 28.82
C MET A 1 -6.52 3.21 27.68
N ALA A 2 -6.43 4.44 27.20
CA ALA A 2 -7.29 4.95 26.11
C ALA A 2 -7.19 4.15 24.81
N LEU A 3 -5.99 3.88 24.29
CA LEU A 3 -5.78 3.12 23.05
C LEU A 3 -6.35 1.69 23.11
N GLN A 4 -6.23 1.01 24.24
CA GLN A 4 -6.78 -0.34 24.41
C GLN A 4 -8.32 -0.34 24.43
N ALA A 5 -8.92 0.69 25.03
CA ALA A 5 -10.37 0.85 25.00
C ALA A 5 -10.88 1.11 23.58
N THR A 6 -10.17 1.95 22.80
CA THR A 6 -10.46 2.20 21.41
C THR A 6 -10.34 0.91 20.58
N LEU A 7 -9.25 0.16 20.72
CA LEU A 7 -9.09 -1.13 20.02
C LEU A 7 -10.24 -2.08 20.26
N LYS A 8 -10.68 -2.19 21.53
CA LYS A 8 -11.80 -3.07 21.90
C LYS A 8 -13.11 -2.68 21.24
N GLN A 9 -13.36 -1.39 21.01
CA GLN A 9 -14.54 -0.94 20.27
C GLN A 9 -14.51 -1.41 18.80
N PHE A 10 -13.35 -1.40 18.18
CA PHE A 10 -13.17 -1.86 16.80
C PHE A 10 -13.08 -3.39 16.64
N ASP A 11 -13.17 -4.17 17.73
CA ASP A 11 -13.38 -5.63 17.61
C ASP A 11 -14.77 -5.92 17.01
N ASP A 12 -15.75 -5.02 17.19
CA ASP A 12 -17.07 -5.10 16.54
C ASP A 12 -17.00 -4.72 15.04
N PRO A 13 -17.38 -5.62 14.12
CA PRO A 13 -17.47 -5.30 12.68
C PRO A 13 -18.37 -4.10 12.36
N ALA A 14 -19.46 -3.88 13.12
CA ALA A 14 -20.35 -2.75 12.90
C ALA A 14 -19.65 -1.41 13.17
N VAL A 15 -18.77 -1.35 14.18
CA VAL A 15 -17.96 -0.16 14.46
C VAL A 15 -16.93 0.07 13.35
N ARG A 16 -16.25 -0.98 12.87
CA ARG A 16 -15.31 -0.87 11.75
C ARG A 16 -15.98 -0.33 10.48
N GLN A 17 -17.23 -0.72 10.23
CA GLN A 17 -18.00 -0.30 9.06
C GLN A 17 -18.80 1.00 9.28
N SER A 18 -18.58 1.70 10.38
CA SER A 18 -19.27 2.94 10.75
C SER A 18 -18.41 4.19 10.49
N PRO A 19 -18.98 5.40 10.63
CA PRO A 19 -18.22 6.67 10.58
C PRO A 19 -17.11 6.80 11.62
N ALA A 20 -17.04 5.92 12.63
CA ALA A 20 -15.92 5.87 13.58
C ALA A 20 -14.58 5.56 12.85
N MET A 21 -14.60 4.72 11.82
CA MET A 21 -13.43 4.48 10.98
C MET A 21 -13.02 5.75 10.21
N ASP A 22 -13.98 6.49 9.68
CA ASP A 22 -13.72 7.73 8.94
C ASP A 22 -13.05 8.78 9.85
N ALA A 23 -13.46 8.85 11.13
CA ALA A 23 -12.84 9.72 12.12
C ALA A 23 -11.38 9.30 12.41
N LEU A 24 -11.12 7.99 12.57
CA LEU A 24 -9.77 7.48 12.79
C LEU A 24 -8.84 7.76 11.61
N VAL A 25 -9.34 7.65 10.37
CA VAL A 25 -8.58 8.01 9.16
C VAL A 25 -8.23 9.51 9.16
N ARG A 26 -9.15 10.38 9.57
CA ARG A 26 -8.85 11.83 9.68
C ARG A 26 -7.71 12.11 10.64
N GLU A 27 -7.66 11.43 11.78
CA GLU A 27 -6.54 11.56 12.73
C GLU A 27 -5.24 11.00 12.13
N ALA A 28 -5.31 9.89 11.39
CA ALA A 28 -4.14 9.27 10.76
C ALA A 28 -3.50 10.13 9.65
N VAL A 29 -4.29 11.02 9.03
CA VAL A 29 -3.86 11.86 7.89
C VAL A 29 -3.66 13.33 8.31
N PHE A 30 -4.57 13.91 9.07
CA PHE A 30 -4.62 15.33 9.35
C PHE A 30 -4.37 15.70 10.82
N GLY A 31 -4.20 14.72 11.70
CA GLY A 31 -3.84 14.94 13.08
C GLY A 31 -2.44 15.56 13.26
N ASN A 32 -2.12 15.96 14.48
CA ASN A 32 -0.72 16.25 14.80
C ASN A 32 0.12 14.96 14.80
N GLU A 33 1.43 15.03 14.91
CA GLU A 33 2.33 13.88 14.74
C GLU A 33 2.03 12.75 15.75
N ASP A 34 1.68 13.06 16.98
CA ASP A 34 1.30 12.06 18.00
C ASP A 34 -0.03 11.38 17.67
N ALA A 35 -1.01 12.16 17.19
CA ALA A 35 -2.30 11.65 16.74
C ALA A 35 -2.14 10.77 15.49
N LYS A 36 -1.37 11.20 14.50
CA LYS A 36 -1.05 10.40 13.30
C LYS A 36 -0.42 9.07 13.69
N THR A 37 0.62 9.10 14.52
CA THR A 37 1.33 7.90 14.97
C THR A 37 0.39 6.94 15.68
N SER A 38 -0.42 7.45 16.61
CA SER A 38 -1.37 6.64 17.38
C SER A 38 -2.47 6.06 16.50
N ALA A 39 -3.03 6.87 15.58
CA ALA A 39 -4.10 6.44 14.69
C ALA A 39 -3.62 5.41 13.66
N ARG A 40 -2.43 5.60 13.08
CA ARG A 40 -1.82 4.62 12.15
C ARG A 40 -1.53 3.31 12.85
N TRP A 41 -1.01 3.34 14.08
CA TRP A 41 -0.82 2.14 14.88
C TRP A 41 -2.16 1.45 15.20
N LEU A 42 -3.20 2.19 15.57
CA LEU A 42 -4.53 1.64 15.79
C LEU A 42 -5.08 0.96 14.54
N LEU A 43 -4.97 1.58 13.38
CA LEU A 43 -5.42 1.01 12.10
C LEU A 43 -4.70 -0.28 11.77
N TRP A 44 -3.39 -0.34 12.01
CA TRP A 44 -2.60 -1.55 11.84
C TRP A 44 -3.08 -2.67 12.78
N GLU A 45 -3.23 -2.39 14.09
CA GLU A 45 -3.70 -3.37 15.08
C GLU A 45 -5.12 -3.87 14.78
N ILE A 46 -6.04 -2.96 14.41
CA ILE A 46 -7.40 -3.34 14.03
C ILE A 46 -7.35 -4.26 12.80
N GLY A 47 -6.52 -3.93 11.82
CA GLY A 47 -6.29 -4.77 10.64
C GLY A 47 -5.82 -6.17 11.01
N GLN A 48 -4.79 -6.29 11.87
CA GLN A 48 -4.28 -7.58 12.34
C GLN A 48 -5.37 -8.44 12.98
N ARG A 49 -6.20 -7.85 13.84
CA ARG A 49 -7.30 -8.53 14.53
C ARG A 49 -8.44 -8.91 13.58
N ALA A 50 -8.75 -8.06 12.63
CA ALA A 50 -9.83 -8.29 11.66
C ALA A 50 -9.44 -9.17 10.47
N GLY A 51 -8.16 -9.58 10.38
CA GLY A 51 -7.68 -10.40 9.28
C GLY A 51 -7.38 -9.62 7.98
N VAL A 52 -7.23 -8.29 8.07
CA VAL A 52 -6.76 -7.44 6.97
C VAL A 52 -5.29 -7.14 7.20
N ARG A 53 -4.41 -7.80 6.47
CA ARG A 53 -2.96 -7.76 6.73
C ARG A 53 -2.19 -7.48 5.46
N ALA A 54 -1.23 -6.57 5.53
CA ALA A 54 -0.26 -6.40 4.47
C ALA A 54 0.46 -7.71 4.19
N ALA A 55 0.59 -8.06 2.90
CA ALA A 55 1.15 -9.33 2.46
C ALA A 55 1.90 -9.19 1.14
N SER A 56 2.84 -10.12 0.89
CA SER A 56 3.44 -10.29 -0.43
C SER A 56 2.54 -11.16 -1.32
N ILE A 57 2.42 -10.78 -2.59
CA ILE A 57 1.72 -11.57 -3.60
C ILE A 57 2.60 -12.68 -4.20
N HIS A 58 3.86 -12.76 -3.79
CA HIS A 58 4.86 -13.68 -4.35
C HIS A 58 4.37 -15.13 -4.42
N ASP A 59 3.84 -15.66 -3.33
CA ASP A 59 3.42 -17.06 -3.27
C ASP A 59 2.28 -17.37 -4.25
N LEU A 60 1.36 -16.43 -4.44
CA LEU A 60 0.29 -16.55 -5.44
C LEU A 60 0.86 -16.58 -6.86
N TYR A 61 1.82 -15.71 -7.16
CA TYR A 61 2.49 -15.68 -8.47
C TYR A 61 3.30 -16.95 -8.72
N MET A 62 4.00 -17.44 -7.71
CA MET A 62 4.74 -18.69 -7.81
C MET A 62 3.81 -19.90 -8.00
N ALA A 63 2.71 -19.99 -7.27
CA ALA A 63 1.72 -21.04 -7.44
C ALA A 63 1.09 -21.01 -8.84
N ARG A 64 0.80 -19.82 -9.36
CA ARG A 64 0.34 -19.65 -10.73
C ARG A 64 1.38 -20.10 -11.76
N GLY A 65 2.65 -19.71 -11.58
CA GLY A 65 3.75 -20.12 -12.45
C GLY A 65 3.93 -21.65 -12.51
N ARG A 66 3.62 -22.35 -11.42
CA ARG A 66 3.64 -23.82 -11.37
C ARG A 66 2.33 -24.47 -11.88
N GLY A 67 1.33 -23.69 -12.28
CA GLY A 67 0.03 -24.20 -12.72
C GLY A 67 -0.87 -24.74 -11.60
N GLU A 68 -0.57 -24.44 -10.35
CA GLU A 68 -1.36 -24.87 -9.17
C GLU A 68 -2.66 -24.09 -9.00
N VAL A 69 -2.73 -22.89 -9.55
CA VAL A 69 -3.92 -22.05 -9.55
C VAL A 69 -4.33 -21.68 -10.97
N PRO A 70 -5.64 -21.53 -11.26
CA PRO A 70 -6.12 -21.21 -12.60
C PRO A 70 -5.60 -19.84 -13.07
N ALA A 71 -5.58 -19.64 -14.38
CA ALA A 71 -5.24 -18.36 -14.96
C ALA A 71 -6.34 -17.32 -14.64
N PHE A 72 -5.92 -16.20 -14.04
CA PHE A 72 -6.77 -15.03 -13.79
C PHE A 72 -5.91 -13.75 -13.86
N THR A 73 -6.57 -12.62 -14.01
CA THR A 73 -5.91 -11.31 -13.93
C THR A 73 -5.99 -10.80 -12.50
N THR A 74 -4.86 -10.36 -11.95
CA THR A 74 -4.82 -9.61 -10.70
C THR A 74 -4.80 -8.12 -11.05
N PRO A 75 -5.87 -7.37 -10.80
CA PRO A 75 -5.87 -5.92 -11.04
C PRO A 75 -4.86 -5.24 -10.12
N ALA A 76 -4.02 -4.38 -10.70
CA ALA A 76 -3.13 -3.49 -9.98
C ALA A 76 -3.56 -2.05 -10.29
N MET A 77 -3.77 -1.25 -9.25
CA MET A 77 -4.38 0.07 -9.39
C MET A 77 -3.60 1.11 -8.61
N ASN A 78 -3.06 2.12 -9.33
CA ASN A 78 -2.46 3.28 -8.68
C ASN A 78 -3.53 4.16 -8.04
N VAL A 79 -3.44 4.30 -6.72
CA VAL A 79 -4.37 5.11 -5.94
C VAL A 79 -3.61 6.28 -5.34
N ARG A 80 -3.66 7.44 -6.00
CA ARG A 80 -2.83 8.61 -5.69
C ARG A 80 -3.59 9.81 -5.14
N ILE A 81 -4.91 9.84 -5.28
CA ILE A 81 -5.75 10.95 -4.82
C ILE A 81 -7.04 10.43 -4.23
N MET A 82 -7.55 11.10 -3.21
CA MET A 82 -8.74 10.68 -2.46
C MET A 82 -8.62 9.21 -2.04
N SER A 83 -7.43 8.83 -1.57
CA SER A 83 -7.02 7.42 -1.44
C SER A 83 -7.96 6.60 -0.57
N TYR A 84 -8.54 7.20 0.48
CA TYR A 84 -9.51 6.52 1.32
C TYR A 84 -10.81 6.18 0.57
N ASP A 85 -11.41 7.15 -0.10
CA ASP A 85 -12.69 6.94 -0.79
C ASP A 85 -12.52 6.08 -2.04
N THR A 86 -11.41 6.26 -2.77
CA THR A 86 -11.04 5.41 -3.91
C THR A 86 -10.79 3.97 -3.45
N GLY A 87 -10.02 3.77 -2.39
CA GLY A 87 -9.78 2.46 -1.79
C GLY A 87 -11.07 1.77 -1.37
N ARG A 88 -11.97 2.50 -0.71
CA ARG A 88 -13.31 1.98 -0.35
C ARG A 88 -14.09 1.53 -1.59
N ALA A 89 -14.08 2.32 -2.66
CA ALA A 89 -14.75 1.94 -3.92
C ALA A 89 -14.14 0.67 -4.52
N ILE A 90 -12.81 0.54 -4.50
CA ILE A 90 -12.09 -0.66 -4.96
C ILE A 90 -12.49 -1.88 -4.15
N PHE A 91 -12.40 -1.85 -2.81
CA PHE A 91 -12.74 -3.00 -1.96
C PHE A 91 -14.20 -3.39 -2.08
N ARG A 92 -15.10 -2.43 -2.23
CA ARG A 92 -16.52 -2.68 -2.48
C ARG A 92 -16.76 -3.37 -3.83
N ALA A 93 -16.06 -2.92 -4.88
CA ALA A 93 -16.11 -3.54 -6.19
C ALA A 93 -15.51 -4.95 -6.16
N ALA A 94 -14.35 -5.14 -5.54
CA ALA A 94 -13.70 -6.44 -5.41
C ALA A 94 -14.60 -7.48 -4.72
N LYS A 95 -15.26 -7.10 -3.62
CA LYS A 95 -16.23 -7.97 -2.93
C LYS A 95 -17.42 -8.32 -3.82
N ARG A 96 -17.98 -7.37 -4.57
CA ARG A 96 -19.11 -7.62 -5.45
C ARG A 96 -18.77 -8.51 -6.65
N LEU A 97 -17.53 -8.45 -7.11
CA LEU A 97 -17.02 -9.23 -8.23
C LEU A 97 -16.37 -10.56 -7.80
N ASP A 98 -16.33 -10.84 -6.50
CA ASP A 98 -15.61 -11.98 -5.93
C ASP A 98 -14.17 -12.06 -6.45
N ALA A 99 -13.48 -10.92 -6.47
CA ALA A 99 -12.12 -10.84 -6.97
C ALA A 99 -11.16 -11.56 -6.02
N GLY A 100 -10.45 -12.56 -6.53
CA GLY A 100 -9.55 -13.41 -5.73
C GLY A 100 -8.31 -12.68 -5.23
N ALA A 101 -7.83 -11.66 -5.95
CA ALA A 101 -6.72 -10.81 -5.54
C ALA A 101 -6.79 -9.44 -6.21
N ILE A 102 -6.37 -8.40 -5.50
CA ILE A 102 -6.21 -7.03 -6.01
C ILE A 102 -4.93 -6.43 -5.41
N ILE A 103 -4.26 -5.56 -6.16
CA ILE A 103 -3.10 -4.81 -5.70
C ILE A 103 -3.47 -3.33 -5.68
N CYS A 104 -3.23 -2.66 -4.56
CA CYS A 104 -3.26 -1.21 -4.45
C CYS A 104 -1.82 -0.70 -4.48
N GLU A 105 -1.52 0.21 -5.38
CA GLU A 105 -0.15 0.65 -5.59
C GLU A 105 -0.02 2.17 -5.67
N ILE A 106 1.19 2.65 -5.42
CA ILE A 106 1.55 4.06 -5.55
C ILE A 106 3.01 4.14 -6.02
N ALA A 107 3.27 5.02 -6.99
CA ALA A 107 4.61 5.20 -7.55
C ALA A 107 5.46 6.16 -6.69
N ARG A 108 6.80 6.00 -6.79
CA ARG A 108 7.76 6.93 -6.16
C ARG A 108 7.46 8.40 -6.44
N SER A 109 7.15 8.73 -7.69
CA SER A 109 6.81 10.09 -8.10
C SER A 109 5.50 10.56 -7.49
N GLU A 110 4.52 9.68 -7.36
CA GLU A 110 3.21 9.95 -6.79
C GLU A 110 3.30 10.20 -5.29
N ILE A 111 4.08 9.40 -4.57
CA ILE A 111 4.42 9.64 -3.16
C ILE A 111 5.02 11.05 -2.99
N ALA A 112 5.91 11.45 -3.92
CA ALA A 112 6.62 12.72 -3.82
C ALA A 112 5.71 13.94 -4.04
N TYR A 113 4.82 13.91 -5.05
CA TYR A 113 3.99 15.08 -5.36
C TYR A 113 2.68 15.14 -4.58
N THR A 114 2.21 14.02 -4.01
CA THR A 114 1.03 14.01 -3.14
C THR A 114 1.37 14.19 -1.66
N ASP A 115 2.65 14.05 -1.31
CA ASP A 115 3.14 13.96 0.06
C ASP A 115 2.47 12.84 0.89
N GLN A 116 1.90 11.85 0.21
CA GLN A 116 1.30 10.67 0.85
C GLN A 116 2.38 9.62 1.13
N ARG A 117 2.98 9.70 2.31
CA ARG A 117 4.09 8.80 2.70
C ARG A 117 3.59 7.35 2.88
N PRO A 118 4.49 6.35 2.71
CA PRO A 118 4.15 4.93 2.78
C PRO A 118 3.31 4.53 3.99
N ALA A 119 3.67 4.98 5.19
CA ALA A 119 2.93 4.65 6.41
C ALA A 119 1.49 5.19 6.41
N GLU A 120 1.25 6.36 5.79
CA GLU A 120 -0.09 6.90 5.60
C GLU A 120 -0.87 6.07 4.60
N TYR A 121 -0.26 5.75 3.45
CA TYR A 121 -0.91 4.98 2.40
C TYR A 121 -1.39 3.61 2.92
N VAL A 122 -0.54 2.86 3.63
CA VAL A 122 -0.91 1.56 4.22
C VAL A 122 -2.04 1.73 5.23
N ALA A 123 -1.97 2.73 6.10
CA ALA A 123 -3.02 2.99 7.09
C ALA A 123 -4.37 3.29 6.43
N VAL A 124 -4.36 4.13 5.39
CA VAL A 124 -5.55 4.53 4.63
C VAL A 124 -6.16 3.35 3.87
N MET A 125 -5.33 2.52 3.20
CA MET A 125 -5.82 1.32 2.48
C MET A 125 -6.35 0.26 3.46
N THR A 126 -5.69 0.04 4.60
CA THR A 126 -6.18 -0.84 5.66
C THR A 126 -7.55 -0.38 6.17
N ALA A 127 -7.69 0.90 6.46
CA ALA A 127 -8.95 1.48 6.91
C ALA A 127 -10.06 1.35 5.86
N ALA A 128 -9.74 1.58 4.57
CA ALA A 128 -10.68 1.42 3.48
C ALA A 128 -11.18 -0.02 3.35
N ALA A 129 -10.29 -1.00 3.45
CA ALA A 129 -10.63 -2.42 3.46
C ALA A 129 -11.56 -2.78 4.64
N LEU A 130 -11.17 -2.35 5.85
CA LEU A 130 -11.96 -2.58 7.08
C LEU A 130 -13.35 -1.93 6.99
N ARG A 131 -13.42 -0.71 6.47
CA ARG A 131 -14.66 0.07 6.32
C ARG A 131 -15.67 -0.60 5.41
N GLU A 132 -15.20 -1.28 4.38
CA GLU A 132 -16.05 -2.02 3.44
C GLU A 132 -16.21 -3.50 3.81
N GLY A 133 -15.71 -3.93 4.98
CA GLY A 133 -15.80 -5.31 5.46
C GLY A 133 -15.07 -6.31 4.56
N PHE A 134 -13.98 -5.87 3.94
CA PHE A 134 -13.04 -6.78 3.27
C PHE A 134 -12.24 -7.54 4.32
N THR A 135 -11.90 -8.79 4.02
CA THR A 135 -11.04 -9.65 4.85
C THR A 135 -10.06 -10.38 3.93
N GLY A 136 -8.83 -10.57 4.40
CA GLY A 136 -7.80 -11.27 3.64
C GLY A 136 -6.51 -10.46 3.48
N PRO A 137 -5.59 -10.96 2.65
CA PRO A 137 -4.33 -10.29 2.41
C PRO A 137 -4.55 -8.95 1.70
N LEU A 138 -3.83 -7.94 2.16
CA LEU A 138 -3.79 -6.63 1.57
C LEU A 138 -2.47 -6.50 0.79
N PHE A 139 -2.54 -6.63 -0.53
CA PHE A 139 -1.39 -6.48 -1.40
C PHE A 139 -1.19 -5.00 -1.72
N ILE A 140 -0.13 -4.43 -1.14
CA ILE A 140 0.30 -3.06 -1.40
C ILE A 140 1.65 -3.12 -2.10
N GLN A 141 1.78 -2.32 -3.16
CA GLN A 141 2.96 -2.29 -4.02
C GLN A 141 3.52 -0.88 -4.16
N GLY A 142 4.85 -0.77 -4.03
CA GLY A 142 5.61 0.35 -4.55
C GLY A 142 5.76 0.16 -6.06
N ASP A 143 4.97 0.91 -6.82
CA ASP A 143 4.97 0.86 -8.28
C ASP A 143 6.01 1.83 -8.82
N HIS A 144 6.80 1.41 -9.83
CA HIS A 144 7.84 2.24 -10.41
C HIS A 144 8.69 2.96 -9.34
N VAL A 145 9.31 2.20 -8.41
CA VAL A 145 10.37 2.74 -7.55
C VAL A 145 11.57 3.01 -8.44
N GLN A 146 11.38 4.02 -9.29
CA GLN A 146 12.16 4.26 -10.49
C GLN A 146 13.37 5.16 -10.21
N VAL A 147 14.50 4.80 -10.82
CA VAL A 147 15.69 5.64 -10.87
C VAL A 147 15.40 6.89 -11.72
N ASN A 148 15.69 8.06 -11.17
CA ASN A 148 15.65 9.29 -11.95
C ASN A 148 16.95 9.45 -12.75
N ALA A 149 16.89 9.25 -14.07
CA ALA A 149 18.07 9.26 -14.93
C ALA A 149 18.89 10.56 -14.86
N LYS A 150 18.24 11.72 -14.72
CA LYS A 150 18.95 13.02 -14.60
C LYS A 150 19.70 13.15 -13.27
N LYS A 151 19.06 12.73 -12.16
CA LYS A 151 19.70 12.74 -10.84
C LYS A 151 20.84 11.71 -10.78
N TYR A 152 20.60 10.52 -11.35
CA TYR A 152 21.61 9.49 -11.46
C TYR A 152 22.83 9.93 -12.28
N ALA A 153 22.62 10.59 -13.40
CA ALA A 153 23.72 11.13 -14.21
C ALA A 153 24.52 12.24 -13.48
N ALA A 154 23.88 13.00 -12.61
CA ALA A 154 24.53 14.05 -11.82
C ALA A 154 25.26 13.49 -10.60
N ASP A 155 24.65 12.58 -9.84
CA ASP A 155 25.20 11.94 -8.66
C ASP A 155 24.53 10.57 -8.43
N PRO A 156 25.13 9.48 -8.97
CA PRO A 156 24.60 8.13 -8.83
C PRO A 156 24.43 7.68 -7.39
N GLU A 157 25.37 7.99 -6.52
CA GLU A 157 25.34 7.55 -5.12
C GLU A 157 24.21 8.20 -4.34
N ALA A 158 24.00 9.50 -4.52
CA ALA A 158 22.89 10.23 -3.90
C ALA A 158 21.53 9.70 -4.37
N GLU A 159 21.36 9.43 -5.68
CA GLU A 159 20.12 8.90 -6.22
C GLU A 159 19.83 7.48 -5.71
N LEU A 160 20.84 6.60 -5.71
CA LEU A 160 20.68 5.23 -5.19
C LEU A 160 20.41 5.23 -3.66
N LYS A 161 21.04 6.15 -2.92
CA LYS A 161 20.73 6.31 -1.49
C LYS A 161 19.29 6.74 -1.27
N ALA A 162 18.78 7.68 -2.06
CA ALA A 162 17.39 8.13 -1.96
C ALA A 162 16.40 7.00 -2.28
N LEU A 163 16.70 6.14 -3.26
CA LEU A 163 15.92 4.95 -3.56
C LEU A 163 15.91 3.96 -2.39
N ARG A 164 17.08 3.61 -1.86
CA ARG A 164 17.19 2.69 -0.72
C ARG A 164 16.40 3.20 0.48
N THR A 165 16.51 4.50 0.80
CA THR A 165 15.77 5.10 1.91
C THR A 165 14.25 4.99 1.70
N LEU A 166 13.74 5.21 0.48
CA LEU A 166 12.32 5.03 0.20
C LEU A 166 11.90 3.56 0.34
N ILE A 167 12.67 2.62 -0.22
CA ILE A 167 12.40 1.18 -0.11
C ILE A 167 12.37 0.73 1.36
N GLU A 168 13.30 1.22 2.19
CA GLU A 168 13.31 0.94 3.63
C GLU A 168 12.04 1.48 4.31
N GLU A 169 11.60 2.69 3.96
CA GLU A 169 10.36 3.28 4.47
C GLU A 169 9.13 2.47 4.02
N GLU A 170 9.07 2.07 2.76
CA GLU A 170 8.01 1.23 2.21
C GLU A 170 7.92 -0.12 2.92
N LEU A 171 9.04 -0.81 3.10
CA LEU A 171 9.08 -2.10 3.81
C LEU A 171 8.61 -1.97 5.27
N HIS A 172 9.08 -0.94 5.99
CA HIS A 172 8.63 -0.67 7.35
C HIS A 172 7.14 -0.36 7.44
N ALA A 173 6.58 0.26 6.41
CA ALA A 173 5.16 0.57 6.34
C ALA A 173 4.28 -0.64 6.00
N GLY A 174 4.83 -1.67 5.34
CA GLY A 174 4.08 -2.85 4.92
C GLY A 174 3.90 -3.00 3.41
N PHE A 175 4.71 -2.31 2.60
CA PHE A 175 4.84 -2.59 1.18
C PHE A 175 5.71 -3.83 1.00
N TYR A 176 5.09 -4.97 0.82
CA TYR A 176 5.82 -6.23 0.63
C TYR A 176 5.91 -6.67 -0.83
N ASN A 177 5.55 -5.75 -1.72
CA ASN A 177 5.70 -5.85 -3.17
C ASN A 177 6.31 -4.54 -3.64
N ILE A 178 7.48 -4.59 -4.30
CA ILE A 178 8.21 -3.40 -4.74
C ILE A 178 8.73 -3.66 -6.14
N ASP A 179 8.33 -2.81 -7.07
CA ASP A 179 8.86 -2.77 -8.44
C ASP A 179 10.06 -1.82 -8.50
N ILE A 180 11.26 -2.41 -8.52
CA ILE A 180 12.52 -1.65 -8.67
C ILE A 180 12.74 -1.41 -10.16
N ASP A 181 12.48 -0.17 -10.60
CA ASP A 181 12.51 0.19 -12.02
C ASP A 181 13.79 0.95 -12.41
N THR A 182 14.61 0.29 -13.19
CA THR A 182 15.84 0.85 -13.79
C THR A 182 15.71 1.13 -15.29
N SER A 183 14.52 1.04 -15.86
CA SER A 183 14.29 1.21 -17.30
C SER A 183 14.77 2.55 -17.86
N THR A 184 14.79 3.60 -17.03
CA THR A 184 15.29 4.92 -17.42
C THR A 184 16.82 4.97 -17.65
N LEU A 185 17.56 3.93 -17.25
CA LEU A 185 19.01 3.81 -17.46
C LEU A 185 19.39 2.95 -18.66
N VAL A 186 18.40 2.42 -19.39
CA VAL A 186 18.65 1.60 -20.59
C VAL A 186 19.30 2.43 -21.66
N ASP A 187 20.44 1.96 -22.18
CA ASP A 187 21.14 2.57 -23.30
C ASP A 187 20.61 2.02 -24.64
N LEU A 188 19.66 2.72 -25.22
CA LEU A 188 19.05 2.36 -26.50
C LEU A 188 19.96 2.60 -27.73
N SER A 189 21.16 3.17 -27.55
CA SER A 189 22.14 3.33 -28.64
C SER A 189 22.89 2.04 -28.94
N LYS A 190 22.84 1.06 -28.05
CA LYS A 190 23.50 -0.24 -28.21
C LYS A 190 22.72 -1.16 -29.15
N PRO A 191 23.37 -1.82 -30.13
CA PRO A 191 22.70 -2.71 -31.07
C PRO A 191 22.23 -4.04 -30.46
N ASN A 192 22.73 -4.40 -29.27
CA ASN A 192 22.46 -5.66 -28.56
C ASN A 192 22.16 -5.39 -27.09
N LEU A 193 21.45 -6.33 -26.45
CA LEU A 193 21.12 -6.31 -25.02
C LEU A 193 22.29 -6.68 -24.09
N ASN A 194 23.50 -6.83 -24.64
CA ASN A 194 24.72 -7.19 -23.91
C ASN A 194 25.59 -5.97 -23.61
#